data_15a0c61d71fb86070e7064143db8d1d2
#
_entry.id   15a0c61d71fb86070e7064143db8d1d2
#
_cell.length_a   1.000
_cell.length_b   1.000
_cell.length_c   1.000
_cell.angle_alpha   90.00
_cell.angle_beta   90.00
_cell.angle_gamma   90.00
#
_symmetry.space_group_name_H-M   'P 1'
#
loop_
_entity.id
_entity.type
_entity.pdbx_description
1 polymer ?
#
loop_
_entity_poly.entity_id
_entity_poly.type
_entity_poly.pdbx_seq_one_letter_code
_entity_poly.pdbx_strand_id
1 'polypeptide(L)'
;ATTAFARAKGLGGHTGGPYDIVPETLIVDSLREGGTKIHDEFFDEAGHRSALQYVRGVVRGKMDSEKLLHYREYGSGLAGHPEPELLDCIDFSTGRLGHAAGHVNGVAFANPDSAIIMYGSDGAQMEGNNAEAARLAVANNLNVKWIIDDNNVTIAGHPENYMAGFDVGNTLEGQGFKVFTCDGENYTELYDCITKSLEINGPVAVICKRVMGPGIPE
;
A
#
# COMPACT_ATOMS: atom_id res chain seq x y z
N ALA A 1 8.36 8.01 14.94
CA ALA A 1 7.97 8.16 16.36
C ALA A 1 7.16 6.94 16.84
N THR A 2 5.99 6.63 16.29
CA THR A 2 5.08 5.55 16.72
C THR A 2 5.79 4.20 16.91
N THR A 3 6.52 3.75 15.89
CA THR A 3 7.29 2.49 15.96
C THR A 3 8.48 2.57 16.93
N ALA A 4 9.10 3.74 17.09
CA ALA A 4 10.17 3.96 18.06
C ALA A 4 9.68 3.82 19.51
N PHE A 5 8.48 4.32 19.83
CA PHE A 5 7.86 4.12 21.14
C PHE A 5 7.55 2.65 21.41
N ALA A 6 7.03 1.92 20.44
CA ALA A 6 6.79 0.49 20.58
C ALA A 6 8.09 -0.29 20.81
N ARG A 7 9.16 0.02 20.07
CA ARG A 7 10.48 -0.60 20.25
C ARG A 7 11.07 -0.30 21.62
N ALA A 8 10.95 0.93 22.12
CA ALA A 8 11.41 1.30 23.46
C ALA A 8 10.71 0.49 24.58
N LYS A 9 9.49 -0.01 24.30
CA LYS A 9 8.73 -0.90 25.21
C LYS A 9 8.95 -2.40 24.93
N GLY A 10 9.85 -2.75 24.01
CA GLY A 10 10.12 -4.14 23.65
C GLY A 10 9.05 -4.79 22.75
N LEU A 11 8.13 -4.02 22.19
CA LEU A 11 7.01 -4.55 21.42
C LEU A 11 7.34 -4.80 19.93
N GLY A 12 8.48 -4.29 19.45
CA GLY A 12 8.87 -4.38 18.06
C GLY A 12 7.97 -3.56 17.13
N GLY A 13 8.05 -3.83 15.82
CA GLY A 13 7.22 -3.17 14.79
C GLY A 13 8.01 -2.93 13.51
N HIS A 14 7.28 -2.88 12.40
CA HIS A 14 7.85 -2.52 11.11
C HIS A 14 7.93 -1.00 10.98
N THR A 15 9.07 -0.49 10.51
CA THR A 15 9.30 0.96 10.33
C THR A 15 9.51 1.30 8.86
N GLY A 16 10.29 0.52 8.10
CA GLY A 16 10.63 0.79 6.71
C GLY A 16 9.37 0.89 5.82
N GLY A 17 8.68 -0.20 5.59
CA GLY A 17 7.51 -0.21 4.73
C GLY A 17 6.41 0.82 5.07
N PRO A 18 6.03 1.04 6.36
CA PRO A 18 5.14 2.14 6.71
C PRO A 18 5.68 3.52 6.37
N TYR A 19 6.99 3.72 6.41
CA TYR A 19 7.64 4.98 6.06
C TYR A 19 7.69 5.19 4.55
N ASP A 20 8.01 4.14 3.82
CA ASP A 20 8.19 4.16 2.37
C ASP A 20 6.95 4.67 1.63
N ILE A 21 5.75 4.24 2.02
CA ILE A 21 4.52 4.61 1.32
C ILE A 21 3.86 5.90 1.83
N VAL A 22 4.53 6.70 2.67
CA VAL A 22 4.02 8.02 3.10
C VAL A 22 3.80 8.96 1.92
N PRO A 23 4.76 9.16 0.99
CA PRO A 23 4.58 10.08 -0.13
C PRO A 23 3.38 9.73 -1.01
N GLU A 24 3.24 8.45 -1.40
CA GLU A 24 2.11 7.97 -2.20
C GLU A 24 0.78 8.23 -1.52
N THR A 25 0.72 7.94 -0.21
CA THR A 25 -0.48 8.15 0.59
C THR A 25 -0.89 9.62 0.61
N LEU A 26 0.06 10.53 0.83
CA LEU A 26 -0.18 11.97 0.84
C LEU A 26 -0.63 12.48 -0.54
N ILE A 27 0.00 12.01 -1.62
CA ILE A 27 -0.38 12.38 -2.99
C ILE A 27 -1.82 11.93 -3.28
N VAL A 28 -2.15 10.67 -3.01
CA VAL A 28 -3.50 10.13 -3.26
C VAL A 28 -4.55 10.82 -2.40
N ASP A 29 -4.29 11.05 -1.11
CA ASP A 29 -5.21 11.76 -0.23
C ASP A 29 -5.44 13.20 -0.71
N SER A 30 -4.38 13.93 -1.11
CA SER A 30 -4.49 15.28 -1.67
C SER A 30 -5.30 15.33 -2.96
N LEU A 31 -5.09 14.37 -3.88
CA LEU A 31 -5.84 14.28 -5.13
C LEU A 31 -7.33 13.99 -4.88
N ARG A 32 -7.61 13.10 -3.92
CA ARG A 32 -8.98 12.79 -3.50
C ARG A 32 -9.68 14.03 -2.91
N GLU A 33 -9.03 14.74 -1.99
CA GLU A 33 -9.52 15.97 -1.40
C GLU A 33 -9.69 17.08 -2.44
N GLY A 34 -8.86 17.09 -3.48
CA GLY A 34 -8.96 17.96 -4.65
C GLY A 34 -10.11 17.62 -5.60
N GLY A 35 -10.91 16.59 -5.31
CA GLY A 35 -12.10 16.21 -6.09
C GLY A 35 -11.85 15.16 -7.18
N THR A 36 -10.68 14.54 -7.24
CA THR A 36 -10.45 13.39 -8.13
C THR A 36 -11.31 12.22 -7.67
N LYS A 37 -11.96 11.53 -8.60
CA LYS A 37 -12.83 10.38 -8.32
C LYS A 37 -12.05 9.15 -7.90
N ILE A 38 -11.60 9.14 -6.66
CA ILE A 38 -10.89 8.03 -5.99
C ILE A 38 -11.81 7.51 -4.89
N HIS A 39 -11.97 6.19 -4.80
CA HIS A 39 -12.72 5.55 -3.73
C HIS A 39 -12.12 5.86 -2.35
N ASP A 40 -12.97 6.03 -1.34
CA ASP A 40 -12.55 6.57 -0.03
C ASP A 40 -11.78 5.58 0.85
N GLU A 41 -12.06 4.28 0.71
CA GLU A 41 -11.42 3.25 1.51
C GLU A 41 -9.93 3.13 1.22
N PHE A 42 -9.17 2.79 2.25
CA PHE A 42 -7.72 2.62 2.18
C PHE A 42 -7.38 1.13 2.13
N PHE A 43 -6.90 0.67 0.99
CA PHE A 43 -6.48 -0.72 0.80
C PHE A 43 -4.95 -0.79 0.79
N ASP A 44 -4.39 -1.36 1.85
CA ASP A 44 -2.97 -1.69 1.96
C ASP A 44 -2.81 -3.21 1.99
N GLU A 45 -2.20 -3.77 0.97
CA GLU A 45 -1.97 -5.20 0.83
C GLU A 45 -1.00 -5.74 1.90
N ALA A 46 -0.07 -4.92 2.35
CA ALA A 46 0.92 -5.28 3.35
C ALA A 46 0.47 -4.85 4.75
N GLY A 47 -0.29 -5.70 5.42
CA GLY A 47 -0.87 -5.40 6.74
C GLY A 47 0.14 -4.98 7.82
N HIS A 48 1.41 -5.33 7.68
CA HIS A 48 2.48 -4.90 8.59
C HIS A 48 2.78 -3.38 8.49
N ARG A 49 2.22 -2.65 7.52
CA ARG A 49 2.31 -1.19 7.40
C ARG A 49 1.24 -0.44 8.23
N SER A 50 0.59 -1.10 9.17
CA SER A 50 -0.48 -0.57 10.02
C SER A 50 -0.12 0.75 10.73
N ALA A 51 1.15 0.97 11.10
CA ALA A 51 1.58 2.22 11.73
C ALA A 51 1.25 3.46 10.88
N LEU A 52 1.36 3.38 9.55
CA LEU A 52 0.96 4.47 8.66
C LEU A 52 -0.54 4.70 8.72
N GLN A 53 -1.35 3.63 8.69
CA GLN A 53 -2.81 3.76 8.73
C GLN A 53 -3.28 4.45 10.01
N TYR A 54 -2.66 4.15 11.15
CA TYR A 54 -2.95 4.83 12.42
C TYR A 54 -2.55 6.30 12.40
N VAL A 55 -1.36 6.62 11.87
CA VAL A 55 -0.92 8.02 11.70
C VAL A 55 -1.88 8.76 10.77
N ARG A 56 -2.29 8.14 9.66
CA ARG A 56 -3.30 8.69 8.73
C ARG A 56 -4.63 8.95 9.45
N GLY A 57 -5.06 8.03 10.32
CA GLY A 57 -6.25 8.20 11.15
C GLY A 57 -6.19 9.46 12.04
N VAL A 58 -5.01 9.73 12.62
CA VAL A 58 -4.78 10.98 13.40
C VAL A 58 -4.81 12.21 12.51
N VAL A 59 -4.09 12.20 11.39
CA VAL A 59 -4.04 13.33 10.44
C VAL A 59 -5.43 13.69 9.92
N ARG A 60 -6.29 12.69 9.70
CA ARG A 60 -7.68 12.87 9.27
C ARG A 60 -8.66 13.19 10.42
N GLY A 61 -8.16 13.36 11.64
CA GLY A 61 -9.00 13.68 12.81
C GLY A 61 -9.93 12.55 13.29
N LYS A 62 -9.68 11.31 12.83
CA LYS A 62 -10.47 10.12 13.22
C LYS A 62 -9.94 9.43 14.48
N MET A 63 -8.77 9.81 14.96
CA MET A 63 -8.14 9.21 16.13
C MET A 63 -7.29 10.25 16.88
N ASP A 64 -7.24 10.15 18.22
CA ASP A 64 -6.37 10.98 19.06
C ASP A 64 -4.89 10.59 18.85
N SER A 65 -4.02 11.58 18.71
CA SER A 65 -2.60 11.40 18.54
C SER A 65 -1.90 10.68 19.71
N GLU A 66 -2.40 10.87 20.93
CA GLU A 66 -1.85 10.19 22.11
C GLU A 66 -1.96 8.65 22.02
N LYS A 67 -2.99 8.14 21.34
CA LYS A 67 -3.10 6.70 21.10
C LYS A 67 -1.89 6.11 20.38
N LEU A 68 -1.22 6.86 19.52
CA LEU A 68 -0.02 6.38 18.81
C LEU A 68 1.12 5.95 19.75
N LEU A 69 1.16 6.46 20.97
CA LEU A 69 2.14 6.06 21.98
C LEU A 69 1.93 4.63 22.47
N HIS A 70 0.75 4.07 22.22
CA HIS A 70 0.33 2.73 22.64
C HIS A 70 0.31 1.71 21.50
N TYR A 71 1.01 2.00 20.39
CA TYR A 71 1.11 1.10 19.25
C TYR A 71 1.61 -0.29 19.67
N ARG A 72 0.84 -1.33 19.31
CA ARG A 72 1.07 -2.74 19.64
C ARG A 72 0.99 -3.09 21.15
N GLU A 73 0.54 -2.20 21.99
CA GLU A 73 0.21 -2.56 23.37
C GLU A 73 -1.11 -3.35 23.41
N TYR A 74 -1.16 -4.35 24.29
CA TYR A 74 -2.37 -5.14 24.49
C TYR A 74 -3.54 -4.24 24.91
N GLY A 75 -4.68 -4.40 24.26
CA GLY A 75 -5.90 -3.63 24.56
C GLY A 75 -5.92 -2.20 24.02
N SER A 76 -4.86 -1.71 23.36
CA SER A 76 -4.84 -0.36 22.78
C SER A 76 -5.73 -0.20 21.53
N GLY A 77 -6.05 -1.30 20.87
CA GLY A 77 -6.68 -1.31 19.55
C GLY A 77 -5.70 -1.07 18.39
N LEU A 78 -4.44 -0.70 18.68
CA LEU A 78 -3.42 -0.43 17.68
C LEU A 78 -2.61 -1.70 17.38
N ALA A 79 -3.22 -2.68 16.77
CA ALA A 79 -2.62 -3.97 16.46
C ALA A 79 -1.46 -3.85 15.45
N GLY A 80 -0.60 -4.88 15.39
CA GLY A 80 0.50 -4.95 14.43
C GLY A 80 0.06 -5.13 12.97
N HIS A 81 -1.20 -5.54 12.77
CA HIS A 81 -1.93 -5.57 11.51
C HIS A 81 -3.27 -4.86 11.73
N PRO A 82 -3.81 -4.14 10.74
CA PRO A 82 -5.01 -3.32 10.92
C PRO A 82 -6.26 -4.19 11.06
N GLU A 83 -7.15 -3.81 11.98
CA GLU A 83 -8.42 -4.49 12.23
C GLU A 83 -9.55 -3.46 12.35
N PRO A 84 -10.53 -3.44 11.42
CA PRO A 84 -11.65 -2.50 11.44
C PRO A 84 -12.50 -2.57 12.71
N GLU A 85 -12.63 -3.76 13.30
CA GLU A 85 -13.41 -3.95 14.53
C GLU A 85 -12.80 -3.25 15.74
N LEU A 86 -11.52 -2.85 15.68
CA LEU A 86 -10.82 -2.20 16.77
C LEU A 86 -10.81 -0.67 16.65
N LEU A 87 -10.93 -0.13 15.43
CA LEU A 87 -10.77 1.30 15.16
C LEU A 87 -11.56 1.75 13.93
N ASP A 88 -12.41 2.76 14.09
CA ASP A 88 -13.22 3.37 13.02
C ASP A 88 -12.41 4.02 11.89
N CYS A 89 -11.10 4.22 12.09
CA CYS A 89 -10.21 4.77 11.07
C CYS A 89 -9.54 3.72 10.19
N ILE A 90 -9.83 2.45 10.41
CA ILE A 90 -9.34 1.33 9.61
C ILE A 90 -10.49 0.84 8.74
N ASP A 91 -10.30 0.90 7.44
CA ASP A 91 -11.33 0.55 6.46
C ASP A 91 -11.28 -0.96 6.11
N PHE A 92 -10.08 -1.56 6.14
CA PHE A 92 -9.88 -2.93 5.68
C PHE A 92 -8.80 -3.68 6.47
N SER A 93 -9.08 -4.94 6.83
CA SER A 93 -8.14 -5.83 7.51
C SER A 93 -7.25 -6.56 6.53
N THR A 94 -5.94 -6.49 6.72
CA THR A 94 -4.96 -7.20 5.90
C THR A 94 -3.86 -7.83 6.77
N GLY A 95 -3.21 -8.85 6.25
CA GLY A 95 -2.13 -9.55 6.95
C GLY A 95 -1.51 -10.64 6.12
N ARG A 96 -2.29 -11.23 5.22
CA ARG A 96 -1.82 -12.21 4.25
C ARG A 96 -1.47 -11.50 2.95
N LEU A 97 -0.19 -11.54 2.56
CA LEU A 97 0.24 -11.02 1.27
C LEU A 97 -0.49 -11.74 0.13
N GLY A 98 -0.76 -11.03 -0.95
CA GLY A 98 -1.42 -11.56 -2.14
C GLY A 98 -2.95 -11.70 -2.05
N HIS A 99 -3.59 -11.41 -0.92
CA HIS A 99 -5.04 -11.60 -0.78
C HIS A 99 -5.86 -10.32 -1.03
N ALA A 100 -5.32 -9.15 -0.73
CA ALA A 100 -6.05 -7.88 -0.83
C ALA A 100 -6.53 -7.57 -2.25
N ALA A 101 -5.75 -7.90 -3.26
CA ALA A 101 -6.05 -7.60 -4.66
C ALA A 101 -7.41 -8.20 -5.13
N GLY A 102 -7.75 -9.41 -4.68
CA GLY A 102 -9.05 -10.01 -4.98
C GLY A 102 -10.22 -9.23 -4.39
N HIS A 103 -10.08 -8.73 -3.16
CA HIS A 103 -11.10 -7.89 -2.51
C HIS A 103 -11.21 -6.52 -3.19
N VAL A 104 -10.08 -5.91 -3.54
CA VAL A 104 -10.02 -4.63 -4.28
C VAL A 104 -10.74 -4.74 -5.62
N ASN A 105 -10.58 -5.86 -6.33
CA ASN A 105 -11.34 -6.14 -7.55
C ASN A 105 -12.85 -6.19 -7.29
N GLY A 106 -13.29 -6.80 -6.18
CA GLY A 106 -14.71 -6.82 -5.79
C GLY A 106 -15.26 -5.42 -5.56
N VAL A 107 -14.49 -4.56 -4.88
CA VAL A 107 -14.85 -3.14 -4.67
C VAL A 107 -14.92 -2.41 -6.00
N ALA A 108 -13.97 -2.65 -6.92
CA ALA A 108 -13.98 -2.03 -8.25
C ALA A 108 -15.19 -2.43 -9.09
N PHE A 109 -15.65 -3.68 -9.00
CA PHE A 109 -16.90 -4.10 -9.63
C PHE A 109 -18.11 -3.33 -9.10
N ALA A 110 -18.15 -3.07 -7.80
CA ALA A 110 -19.24 -2.35 -7.16
C ALA A 110 -19.20 -0.82 -7.38
N ASN A 111 -18.03 -0.27 -7.74
CA ASN A 111 -17.78 1.16 -7.86
C ASN A 111 -17.10 1.52 -9.20
N PRO A 112 -17.75 1.26 -10.35
CA PRO A 112 -17.11 1.42 -11.68
C PRO A 112 -16.73 2.85 -12.04
N ASP A 113 -17.34 3.84 -11.38
CA ASP A 113 -17.11 5.28 -11.63
C ASP A 113 -15.95 5.88 -10.86
N SER A 114 -15.29 5.09 -9.98
CA SER A 114 -14.18 5.53 -9.15
C SER A 114 -12.91 4.72 -9.40
N ALA A 115 -11.75 5.35 -9.26
CA ALA A 115 -10.50 4.63 -9.21
C ALA A 115 -10.33 3.98 -7.83
N ILE A 116 -10.04 2.68 -7.78
CA ILE A 116 -9.76 1.97 -6.53
C ILE A 116 -8.26 1.84 -6.36
N ILE A 117 -7.72 2.47 -5.33
CA ILE A 117 -6.28 2.45 -5.04
C ILE A 117 -5.95 1.27 -4.12
N MET A 118 -4.94 0.50 -4.49
CA MET A 118 -4.31 -0.49 -3.61
C MET A 118 -2.82 -0.18 -3.46
N TYR A 119 -2.38 -0.03 -2.22
CA TYR A 119 -0.95 0.05 -1.92
C TYR A 119 -0.40 -1.38 -1.80
N GLY A 120 0.38 -1.78 -2.78
CA GLY A 120 0.98 -3.09 -2.85
C GLY A 120 2.43 -3.12 -2.38
N SER A 121 3.02 -4.30 -2.40
CA SER A 121 4.44 -4.53 -2.11
C SER A 121 5.03 -5.53 -3.10
N ASP A 122 6.34 -5.49 -3.31
CA ASP A 122 7.08 -6.46 -4.13
C ASP A 122 6.86 -7.90 -3.64
N GLY A 123 6.92 -8.13 -2.33
CA GLY A 123 6.67 -9.45 -1.74
C GLY A 123 5.27 -9.99 -2.02
N ALA A 124 4.25 -9.14 -2.03
CA ALA A 124 2.89 -9.58 -2.33
C ALA A 124 2.72 -9.97 -3.80
N GLN A 125 3.48 -9.38 -4.71
CA GLN A 125 3.43 -9.70 -6.14
C GLN A 125 4.00 -11.10 -6.47
N MET A 126 4.67 -11.74 -5.53
CA MET A 126 5.15 -13.12 -5.66
C MET A 126 4.06 -14.16 -5.36
N GLU A 127 2.94 -13.72 -4.77
CA GLU A 127 1.85 -14.61 -4.36
C GLU A 127 0.92 -14.97 -5.54
N GLY A 128 0.52 -16.25 -5.61
CA GLY A 128 -0.32 -16.74 -6.70
C GLY A 128 -1.69 -16.04 -6.81
N ASN A 129 -2.29 -15.67 -5.68
CA ASN A 129 -3.58 -14.98 -5.66
C ASN A 129 -3.50 -13.58 -6.31
N ASN A 130 -2.37 -12.89 -6.20
CA ASN A 130 -2.18 -11.61 -6.90
C ASN A 130 -2.18 -11.80 -8.43
N ALA A 131 -1.54 -12.84 -8.91
CA ALA A 131 -1.54 -13.17 -10.34
C ALA A 131 -2.96 -13.49 -10.84
N GLU A 132 -3.77 -14.19 -10.05
CA GLU A 132 -5.18 -14.44 -10.38
C GLU A 132 -6.01 -13.16 -10.37
N ALA A 133 -5.83 -12.33 -9.34
CA ALA A 133 -6.52 -11.05 -9.23
C ALA A 133 -6.13 -10.08 -10.37
N ALA A 134 -4.86 -10.06 -10.77
CA ALA A 134 -4.40 -9.25 -11.89
C ALA A 134 -5.10 -9.65 -13.20
N ARG A 135 -5.15 -10.94 -13.51
CA ARG A 135 -5.87 -11.45 -14.69
C ARG A 135 -7.35 -11.13 -14.67
N LEU A 136 -8.00 -11.23 -13.50
CA LEU A 136 -9.41 -10.88 -13.33
C LEU A 136 -9.64 -9.38 -13.57
N ALA A 137 -8.77 -8.52 -13.02
CA ALA A 137 -8.85 -7.07 -13.23
C ALA A 137 -8.77 -6.70 -14.71
N VAL A 138 -7.80 -7.29 -15.43
CA VAL A 138 -7.62 -7.06 -16.87
C VAL A 138 -8.80 -7.58 -17.69
N ALA A 139 -9.24 -8.82 -17.41
CA ALA A 139 -10.36 -9.43 -18.14
C ALA A 139 -11.67 -8.62 -18.06
N ASN A 140 -11.85 -7.86 -16.98
CA ASN A 140 -13.04 -7.05 -16.74
C ASN A 140 -12.78 -5.55 -16.84
N ASN A 141 -11.59 -5.13 -17.26
CA ASN A 141 -11.18 -3.72 -17.36
C ASN A 141 -11.50 -2.93 -16.09
N LEU A 142 -11.20 -3.51 -14.91
CA LEU A 142 -11.51 -2.88 -13.63
C LEU A 142 -10.65 -1.64 -13.40
N ASN A 143 -11.25 -0.56 -12.89
CA ASN A 143 -10.55 0.70 -12.64
C ASN A 143 -9.74 0.65 -11.35
N VAL A 144 -8.77 -0.28 -11.27
CA VAL A 144 -7.85 -0.46 -10.15
C VAL A 144 -6.51 0.19 -10.44
N LYS A 145 -5.92 0.80 -9.41
CA LYS A 145 -4.58 1.40 -9.44
C LYS A 145 -3.73 0.75 -8.36
N TRP A 146 -2.82 -0.10 -8.75
CA TRP A 146 -1.88 -0.74 -7.84
C TRP A 146 -0.62 0.11 -7.74
N ILE A 147 -0.40 0.74 -6.60
CA ILE A 147 0.80 1.52 -6.30
C ILE A 147 1.72 0.60 -5.51
N ILE A 148 2.77 0.12 -6.15
CA ILE A 148 3.63 -0.94 -5.61
C ILE A 148 4.91 -0.33 -5.06
N ASP A 149 5.13 -0.51 -3.76
CA ASP A 149 6.40 -0.26 -3.10
C ASP A 149 7.36 -1.40 -3.46
N ASP A 150 8.32 -1.10 -4.33
CA ASP A 150 9.33 -2.05 -4.83
C ASP A 150 10.69 -1.66 -4.25
N ASN A 151 10.90 -2.06 -3.00
CA ASN A 151 12.07 -1.73 -2.20
C ASN A 151 13.08 -2.88 -2.09
N ASN A 152 12.84 -4.00 -2.78
CA ASN A 152 13.69 -5.18 -2.78
C ASN A 152 13.95 -5.77 -1.37
N VAL A 153 12.99 -5.65 -0.44
CA VAL A 153 13.15 -6.18 0.93
C VAL A 153 11.90 -6.94 1.37
N THR A 154 12.09 -8.21 1.71
CA THR A 154 11.08 -9.05 2.36
C THR A 154 11.64 -9.67 3.64
N ILE A 155 10.80 -10.34 4.44
CA ILE A 155 11.27 -11.11 5.61
C ILE A 155 12.32 -12.16 5.21
N ALA A 156 12.21 -12.73 4.01
CA ALA A 156 13.14 -13.76 3.51
C ALA A 156 14.47 -13.17 3.00
N GLY A 157 14.60 -11.85 2.91
CA GLY A 157 15.77 -11.16 2.38
C GLY A 157 15.44 -10.32 1.14
N HIS A 158 16.40 -10.19 0.24
CA HIS A 158 16.24 -9.42 -0.99
C HIS A 158 15.73 -10.31 -2.13
N PRO A 159 14.57 -10.03 -2.73
CA PRO A 159 14.00 -10.79 -3.85
C PRO A 159 14.99 -11.06 -4.98
N GLU A 160 15.81 -10.10 -5.35
CA GLU A 160 16.85 -10.28 -6.38
C GLU A 160 17.80 -11.46 -6.12
N ASN A 161 18.00 -11.85 -4.86
CA ASN A 161 18.93 -12.91 -4.47
C ASN A 161 18.29 -14.31 -4.51
N TYR A 162 16.96 -14.42 -4.38
CA TYR A 162 16.28 -15.72 -4.32
C TYR A 162 15.23 -15.92 -5.42
N MET A 163 14.84 -14.86 -6.12
CA MET A 163 13.97 -14.91 -7.29
C MET A 163 14.64 -14.22 -8.49
N ALA A 164 15.81 -14.68 -8.87
CA ALA A 164 16.57 -14.10 -9.98
C ALA A 164 15.71 -14.00 -11.25
N GLY A 165 15.65 -12.79 -11.84
CA GLY A 165 14.86 -12.51 -13.04
C GLY A 165 13.39 -12.17 -12.78
N PHE A 166 12.91 -12.19 -11.53
CA PHE A 166 11.58 -11.66 -11.20
C PHE A 166 11.63 -10.13 -11.20
N ASP A 167 10.75 -9.53 -12.00
CA ASP A 167 10.51 -8.08 -12.02
C ASP A 167 9.01 -7.84 -11.94
N VAL A 168 8.61 -7.01 -10.97
CA VAL A 168 7.19 -6.73 -10.68
C VAL A 168 6.52 -6.04 -11.86
N GLY A 169 7.19 -5.04 -12.45
CA GLY A 169 6.66 -4.28 -13.57
C GLY A 169 6.43 -5.17 -14.80
N ASN A 170 7.46 -5.92 -15.19
CA ASN A 170 7.36 -6.84 -16.32
C ASN A 170 6.31 -7.94 -16.10
N THR A 171 6.17 -8.41 -14.85
CA THR A 171 5.17 -9.43 -14.51
C THR A 171 3.75 -8.88 -14.69
N LEU A 172 3.45 -7.69 -14.17
CA LEU A 172 2.14 -7.06 -14.29
C LEU A 172 1.84 -6.63 -15.73
N GLU A 173 2.84 -6.13 -16.47
CA GLU A 173 2.70 -5.83 -17.90
C GLU A 173 2.37 -7.10 -18.71
N GLY A 174 3.07 -8.20 -18.42
CA GLY A 174 2.79 -9.50 -19.03
C GLY A 174 1.38 -10.05 -18.71
N GLN A 175 0.78 -9.62 -17.62
CA GLN A 175 -0.60 -9.93 -17.26
C GLN A 175 -1.63 -8.97 -17.87
N GLY A 176 -1.18 -7.87 -18.51
CA GLY A 176 -2.02 -6.92 -19.22
C GLY A 176 -2.30 -5.60 -18.48
N PHE A 177 -1.63 -5.34 -17.37
CA PHE A 177 -1.67 -4.01 -16.75
C PHE A 177 -0.93 -3.00 -17.62
N LYS A 178 -1.41 -1.75 -17.62
CA LYS A 178 -0.57 -0.62 -18.01
C LYS A 178 0.38 -0.34 -16.84
N VAL A 179 1.68 -0.26 -17.12
CA VAL A 179 2.70 -0.08 -16.07
C VAL A 179 3.40 1.28 -16.24
N PHE A 180 3.58 1.99 -15.13
CA PHE A 180 4.47 3.13 -14.98
C PHE A 180 5.50 2.80 -13.92
N THR A 181 6.76 3.11 -14.16
CA THR A 181 7.84 2.94 -13.17
C THR A 181 8.44 4.32 -12.87
N CYS A 182 8.68 4.60 -11.61
CA CYS A 182 9.30 5.84 -11.15
C CYS A 182 10.30 5.59 -10.02
N ASP A 183 11.17 6.56 -9.80
CA ASP A 183 11.94 6.67 -8.58
C ASP A 183 10.99 7.10 -7.44
N GLY A 184 10.78 6.22 -6.46
CA GLY A 184 9.89 6.46 -5.33
C GLY A 184 10.37 7.57 -4.38
N GLU A 185 11.64 7.97 -4.49
CA GLU A 185 12.23 9.08 -3.74
C GLU A 185 12.16 10.42 -4.51
N ASN A 186 11.80 10.38 -5.79
CA ASN A 186 11.55 11.57 -6.59
C ASN A 186 10.06 11.93 -6.56
N TYR A 187 9.67 12.82 -5.66
CA TYR A 187 8.25 13.18 -5.45
C TYR A 187 7.56 13.77 -6.69
N THR A 188 8.31 14.38 -7.61
CA THR A 188 7.75 14.88 -8.87
C THR A 188 7.40 13.72 -9.80
N GLU A 189 8.32 12.77 -9.99
CA GLU A 189 8.05 11.59 -10.81
C GLU A 189 6.91 10.75 -10.23
N LEU A 190 6.91 10.57 -8.91
CA LEU A 190 5.88 9.83 -8.19
C LEU A 190 4.49 10.47 -8.39
N TYR A 191 4.39 11.79 -8.21
CA TYR A 191 3.16 12.55 -8.46
C TYR A 191 2.69 12.40 -9.91
N ASP A 192 3.60 12.55 -10.88
CA ASP A 192 3.29 12.42 -12.30
C ASP A 192 2.80 11.03 -12.65
N CYS A 193 3.45 9.97 -12.15
CA CYS A 193 3.05 8.60 -12.41
C CYS A 193 1.68 8.27 -11.80
N ILE A 194 1.43 8.69 -10.56
CA ILE A 194 0.13 8.51 -9.91
C ILE A 194 -0.95 9.26 -10.68
N THR A 195 -0.73 10.53 -11.03
CA THR A 195 -1.72 11.34 -11.76
C THR A 195 -2.03 10.72 -13.13
N LYS A 196 -0.99 10.35 -13.90
CA LYS A 196 -1.17 9.68 -15.19
C LYS A 196 -1.93 8.35 -15.07
N SER A 197 -1.72 7.61 -13.97
CA SER A 197 -2.46 6.37 -13.74
C SER A 197 -3.95 6.61 -13.57
N LEU A 198 -4.34 7.70 -12.96
CA LEU A 198 -5.74 8.08 -12.72
C LEU A 198 -6.47 8.58 -13.99
N GLU A 199 -5.74 9.01 -15.01
CA GLU A 199 -6.30 9.40 -16.29
C GLU A 199 -6.74 8.20 -17.17
N ILE A 200 -6.26 7.00 -16.83
CA ILE A 200 -6.54 5.77 -17.58
C ILE A 200 -7.67 5.01 -16.90
N ASN A 201 -8.75 4.74 -17.62
CA ASN A 201 -9.79 3.83 -17.14
C ASN A 201 -9.35 2.38 -17.39
N GLY A 202 -9.18 1.61 -16.32
CA GLY A 202 -8.72 0.22 -16.35
C GLY A 202 -7.55 -0.04 -15.40
N PRO A 203 -7.01 -1.26 -15.41
CA PRO A 203 -5.95 -1.65 -14.49
C PRO A 203 -4.60 -1.02 -14.83
N VAL A 204 -4.06 -0.28 -13.88
CA VAL A 204 -2.75 0.37 -13.97
C VAL A 204 -1.91 0.03 -12.74
N ALA A 205 -0.63 -0.25 -12.94
CA ALA A 205 0.36 -0.36 -11.87
C ALA A 205 1.35 0.79 -11.92
N VAL A 206 1.65 1.37 -10.76
CA VAL A 206 2.74 2.33 -10.56
C VAL A 206 3.79 1.64 -9.69
N ILE A 207 4.95 1.37 -10.26
CA ILE A 207 6.06 0.69 -9.59
C ILE A 207 7.01 1.75 -9.03
N CYS A 208 7.04 1.87 -7.71
CA CYS A 208 7.86 2.84 -6.98
C CYS A 208 9.16 2.17 -6.56
N LYS A 209 10.22 2.33 -7.36
CA LYS A 209 11.55 1.78 -7.06
C LYS A 209 12.21 2.63 -5.97
N ARG A 210 12.70 1.99 -4.91
CA ARG A 210 13.38 2.71 -3.82
C ARG A 210 14.26 1.82 -2.96
N VAL A 211 15.01 2.44 -2.07
CA VAL A 211 15.68 1.78 -0.96
C VAL A 211 14.77 1.89 0.27
N MET A 212 14.53 0.79 0.98
CA MET A 212 13.65 0.77 2.15
C MET A 212 14.13 1.73 3.24
N GLY A 213 13.25 2.62 3.70
CA GLY A 213 13.49 3.51 4.83
C GLY A 213 14.61 4.52 4.63
N PRO A 214 14.66 5.28 3.53
CA PRO A 214 15.76 6.22 3.27
C PRO A 214 15.90 7.24 4.40
N GLY A 215 17.13 7.42 4.89
CA GLY A 215 17.44 8.35 5.98
C GLY A 215 17.07 7.87 7.39
N ILE A 216 16.55 6.66 7.56
CA ILE A 216 16.37 6.03 8.87
C ILE A 216 17.68 5.32 9.24
N PRO A 217 18.33 5.63 10.39
CA PRO A 217 19.50 4.88 10.85
C PRO A 217 19.15 3.40 11.11
N GLU A 218 20.06 2.50 10.73
CA GLU A 218 19.97 1.07 11.00
C GLU A 218 19.98 0.73 12.51
#